data_a75aedfcae35d6160518192aa2b04e08
#
_entry.id   a75aedfcae35d6160518192aa2b04e08
#
_cell.length_a   1.000
_cell.length_b   1.000
_cell.length_c   1.000
_cell.angle_alpha   90.00
_cell.angle_beta   90.00
_cell.angle_gamma   90.00
#
_symmetry.space_group_name_H-M   'P 1'
#
loop_
_entity.id
_entity.type
_entity.pdbx_description
1 polymer ?
#
loop_
_entity_poly.entity_id
_entity_poly.type
_entity_poly.pdbx_seq_one_letter_code
_entity_poly.pdbx_strand_id
1 'polypeptide(L)'
;MTRPDQTNAMSSPIYDFIVQLLEEKGAVPEPAALPAYRYLDVGHIDSLAFIKFVFRIEERFGIQFSEADMLGDRVKTVGGLVALIEEKRDQSPAP
;
A
#
# COMPACT_ATOMS: atom_id res chain seq x y z
N MET A 1 -20.12 15.05 -16.78
CA MET A 1 -19.81 15.41 -15.69
C MET A 1 -18.58 14.84 -15.14
N THR A 2 -17.95 15.48 -14.51
CA THR A 2 -16.77 15.09 -14.03
C THR A 2 -16.92 14.25 -12.89
N ARG A 3 -16.17 13.28 -12.79
CA ARG A 3 -16.22 12.52 -11.68
C ARG A 3 -15.34 13.03 -10.67
N PRO A 4 -15.75 13.12 -9.50
CA PRO A 4 -14.90 13.59 -8.43
C PRO A 4 -13.67 12.76 -8.24
N ASP A 5 -13.74 11.52 -8.59
CA ASP A 5 -12.61 10.67 -8.39
C ASP A 5 -11.44 11.08 -9.21
N GLN A 6 -11.65 11.83 -10.24
CA GLN A 6 -10.57 12.22 -11.02
C GLN A 6 -9.71 13.22 -10.41
N THR A 7 -10.21 13.93 -9.45
CA THR A 7 -9.44 14.97 -8.85
C THR A 7 -8.62 14.49 -7.70
N ASN A 8 -8.76 13.25 -7.32
CA ASN A 8 -8.07 12.76 -6.16
C ASN A 8 -6.95 11.84 -6.59
N ALA A 9 -5.77 12.36 -6.67
CA ALA A 9 -4.63 11.61 -7.13
C ALA A 9 -4.30 10.45 -6.22
N MET A 10 -4.69 10.51 -4.95
CA MET A 10 -4.40 9.44 -4.03
C MET A 10 -5.44 8.34 -4.07
N SER A 11 -6.55 8.59 -4.76
CA SER A 11 -7.63 7.63 -4.77
C SER A 11 -7.42 6.68 -5.93
N SER A 12 -6.75 5.59 -5.69
CA SER A 12 -6.51 4.57 -6.70
C SER A 12 -6.88 3.24 -6.10
N PRO A 13 -7.08 2.22 -6.93
CA PRO A 13 -7.38 0.88 -6.41
C PRO A 13 -6.29 0.38 -5.48
N ILE A 14 -5.04 0.70 -5.76
CA ILE A 14 -3.94 0.28 -4.91
C ILE A 14 -4.03 0.96 -3.55
N TYR A 15 -4.18 2.27 -3.58
CA TYR A 15 -4.26 3.04 -2.35
C TYR A 15 -5.44 2.57 -1.50
N ASP A 16 -6.60 2.41 -2.14
CA ASP A 16 -7.81 2.00 -1.43
C ASP A 16 -7.65 0.63 -0.80
N PHE A 17 -6.99 -0.29 -1.50
CA PHE A 17 -6.79 -1.62 -0.98
C PHE A 17 -5.87 -1.59 0.24
N ILE A 18 -4.80 -0.81 0.19
CA ILE A 18 -3.88 -0.69 1.31
C ILE A 18 -4.60 -0.11 2.53
N VAL A 19 -5.39 0.93 2.32
CA VAL A 19 -6.14 1.54 3.42
C VAL A 19 -7.10 0.53 4.02
N GLN A 20 -7.77 -0.23 3.18
CA GLN A 20 -8.72 -1.23 3.63
C GLN A 20 -8.05 -2.28 4.51
N LEU A 21 -6.87 -2.74 4.10
CA LEU A 21 -6.12 -3.71 4.87
C LEU A 21 -5.72 -3.14 6.23
N LEU A 22 -5.32 -1.89 6.25
CA LEU A 22 -4.95 -1.24 7.50
C LEU A 22 -6.16 -1.08 8.41
N GLU A 23 -7.31 -0.76 7.83
CA GLU A 23 -8.51 -0.59 8.60
C GLU A 23 -8.98 -1.88 9.26
N GLU A 24 -8.62 -3.02 8.70
CA GLU A 24 -8.91 -4.30 9.33
C GLU A 24 -8.22 -4.44 10.66
N LYS A 25 -7.11 -3.73 10.85
CA LYS A 25 -6.33 -3.85 12.08
C LYS A 25 -6.58 -2.71 13.05
N GLY A 26 -7.23 -1.66 12.61
CA GLY A 26 -7.50 -0.53 13.49
C GLY A 26 -7.74 0.73 12.70
N ALA A 27 -8.07 1.79 13.42
CA ALA A 27 -8.37 3.07 12.78
C ALA A 27 -7.13 3.63 12.11
N VAL A 28 -7.33 4.27 10.97
CA VAL A 28 -6.23 4.88 10.24
C VAL A 28 -6.30 6.40 10.40
N PRO A 29 -5.19 7.10 10.16
CA PRO A 29 -5.21 8.55 10.28
C PRO A 29 -6.03 9.19 9.15
N GLU A 30 -6.25 10.48 9.29
CA GLU A 30 -7.00 11.20 8.28
C GLU A 30 -6.29 11.13 6.94
N PRO A 31 -7.01 11.34 5.84
CA PRO A 31 -6.42 11.19 4.50
C PRO A 31 -5.18 12.03 4.26
N ALA A 32 -5.12 13.23 4.83
CA ALA A 32 -3.97 14.08 4.62
C ALA A 32 -2.70 13.50 5.24
N ALA A 33 -2.84 12.73 6.30
CA ALA A 33 -1.70 12.15 6.99
C ALA A 33 -1.36 10.74 6.52
N LEU A 34 -2.25 10.12 5.78
CA LEU A 34 -2.08 8.72 5.38
C LEU A 34 -0.81 8.45 4.56
N PRO A 35 -0.45 9.26 3.57
CA PRO A 35 0.73 8.92 2.76
C PRO A 35 2.00 8.80 3.57
N ALA A 36 2.14 9.59 4.61
CA ALA A 36 3.34 9.56 5.44
C ALA A 36 3.21 8.62 6.64
N TYR A 37 2.10 7.92 6.74
CA TYR A 37 1.84 7.07 7.92
C TYR A 37 2.80 5.89 7.97
N ARG A 38 3.51 5.78 9.07
CA ARG A 38 4.51 4.73 9.25
C ARG A 38 3.89 3.59 10.03
N TYR A 39 3.08 2.84 9.36
CA TYR A 39 2.23 1.82 9.96
C TYR A 39 3.01 0.71 10.66
N LEU A 40 4.24 0.44 10.22
CA LEU A 40 5.06 -0.57 10.89
C LEU A 40 5.68 0.01 12.16
N ASP A 41 6.16 1.24 12.09
CA ASP A 41 6.85 1.84 13.22
C ASP A 41 5.94 2.07 14.40
N VAL A 42 4.67 2.41 14.14
CA VAL A 42 3.73 2.66 15.21
C VAL A 42 3.02 1.39 15.68
N GLY A 43 3.33 0.26 15.07
CA GLY A 43 2.74 -1.00 15.49
C GLY A 43 1.33 -1.26 15.02
N HIS A 44 0.87 -0.50 14.03
CA HIS A 44 -0.44 -0.74 13.45
C HIS A 44 -0.52 -2.16 12.88
N ILE A 45 0.57 -2.59 12.24
CA ILE A 45 0.71 -3.95 11.76
C ILE A 45 2.03 -4.46 12.27
N ASP A 46 2.03 -5.57 12.98
CA ASP A 46 3.27 -6.13 13.50
C ASP A 46 3.96 -6.96 12.40
N SER A 47 5.14 -7.47 12.72
CA SER A 47 5.97 -8.16 11.74
C SER A 47 5.28 -9.37 11.15
N LEU A 48 4.58 -10.12 11.96
CA LEU A 48 3.92 -11.32 11.50
C LEU A 48 2.74 -10.98 10.60
N ALA A 49 1.95 -10.00 11.01
CA ALA A 49 0.82 -9.56 10.21
C ALA A 49 1.30 -8.93 8.91
N PHE A 50 2.48 -8.32 8.92
CA PHE A 50 3.03 -7.69 7.72
C PHE A 50 3.28 -8.73 6.63
N ILE A 51 3.70 -9.93 6.98
CA ILE A 51 3.92 -10.98 6.00
C ILE A 51 2.62 -11.33 5.29
N LYS A 52 1.53 -11.46 6.04
CA LYS A 52 0.23 -11.73 5.44
C LYS A 52 -0.27 -10.55 4.63
N PHE A 53 -0.01 -9.36 5.11
CA PHE A 53 -0.36 -8.12 4.41
C PHE A 53 0.30 -8.09 3.03
N VAL A 54 1.59 -8.42 2.98
CA VAL A 54 2.33 -8.44 1.72
C VAL A 54 1.78 -9.51 0.77
N PHE A 55 1.49 -10.69 1.28
CA PHE A 55 0.93 -11.76 0.44
C PHE A 55 -0.41 -11.35 -0.16
N ARG A 56 -1.24 -10.68 0.58
CA ARG A 56 -2.52 -10.23 0.06
C ARG A 56 -2.34 -9.21 -1.06
N ILE A 57 -1.36 -8.33 -0.92
CA ILE A 57 -1.05 -7.35 -1.95
C ILE A 57 -0.53 -8.04 -3.19
N GLU A 58 0.39 -8.98 -3.02
CA GLU A 58 0.96 -9.70 -4.16
C GLU A 58 -0.12 -10.42 -4.94
N GLU A 59 -1.01 -11.05 -4.22
CA GLU A 59 -2.08 -11.80 -4.84
C GLU A 59 -3.07 -10.89 -5.54
N ARG A 60 -3.40 -9.79 -4.92
CA ARG A 60 -4.40 -8.87 -5.45
C ARG A 60 -3.93 -8.19 -6.72
N PHE A 61 -2.65 -7.85 -6.82
CA PHE A 61 -2.14 -7.08 -7.94
C PHE A 61 -1.21 -7.85 -8.86
N GLY A 62 -0.97 -9.12 -8.55
CA GLY A 62 -0.15 -9.96 -9.43
C GLY A 62 1.31 -9.53 -9.48
N ILE A 63 1.85 -9.12 -8.36
CA ILE A 63 3.25 -8.66 -8.26
C ILE A 63 3.98 -9.47 -7.22
N GLN A 64 5.29 -9.28 -7.15
CA GLN A 64 6.09 -9.91 -6.11
C GLN A 64 7.08 -8.90 -5.56
N PHE A 65 7.21 -8.86 -4.25
CA PHE A 65 8.20 -8.02 -3.60
C PHE A 65 9.50 -8.80 -3.47
N SER A 66 10.61 -8.15 -3.75
CA SER A 66 11.91 -8.76 -3.53
C SER A 66 12.32 -8.55 -2.09
N GLU A 67 13.37 -9.24 -1.69
CA GLU A 67 13.92 -9.04 -0.37
C GLU A 67 14.37 -7.60 -0.18
N ALA A 68 14.99 -7.04 -1.21
CA ALA A 68 15.42 -5.64 -1.15
C ALA A 68 14.24 -4.70 -0.96
N ASP A 69 13.11 -5.00 -1.60
CA ASP A 69 11.91 -4.20 -1.42
C ASP A 69 11.46 -4.23 0.03
N MET A 70 11.46 -5.41 0.62
CA MET A 70 10.98 -5.60 1.98
C MET A 70 11.86 -4.90 3.00
N LEU A 71 13.14 -4.79 2.72
CA LEU A 71 14.08 -4.15 3.63
C LEU A 71 14.21 -2.66 3.40
N GLY A 72 13.66 -2.16 2.32
CA GLY A 72 13.79 -0.76 1.97
C GLY A 72 12.82 0.12 2.73
N ASP A 73 13.00 1.42 2.58
CA ASP A 73 12.16 2.39 3.28
C ASP A 73 10.80 2.56 2.65
N ARG A 74 10.66 2.20 1.39
CA ARG A 74 9.40 2.46 0.69
C ARG A 74 8.23 1.70 1.27
N VAL A 75 8.47 0.50 1.80
CA VAL A 75 7.38 -0.26 2.38
C VAL A 75 6.99 0.23 3.76
N LYS A 76 7.71 1.20 4.31
CA LYS A 76 7.47 1.63 5.68
C LYS A 76 6.41 2.70 5.80
N THR A 77 6.02 3.31 4.69
CA THR A 77 4.93 4.29 4.71
C THR A 77 3.89 3.87 3.70
N VAL A 78 2.67 4.35 3.89
CA VAL A 78 1.58 4.05 2.97
C VAL A 78 1.92 4.57 1.58
N GLY A 79 2.35 5.83 1.49
CA GLY A 79 2.66 6.42 0.19
C GLY A 79 3.80 5.72 -0.52
N GLY A 80 4.85 5.37 0.22
CA GLY A 80 5.97 4.65 -0.37
C GLY A 80 5.57 3.28 -0.87
N LEU A 81 4.76 2.58 -0.09
CA LEU A 81 4.28 1.26 -0.49
C LEU A 81 3.41 1.34 -1.73
N VAL A 82 2.49 2.29 -1.78
CA VAL A 82 1.62 2.46 -2.95
C VAL A 82 2.46 2.73 -4.20
N ALA A 83 3.44 3.63 -4.08
CA ALA A 83 4.29 3.94 -5.22
C ALA A 83 5.10 2.73 -5.69
N LEU A 84 5.59 1.94 -4.74
CA LEU A 84 6.33 0.73 -5.09
C LEU A 84 5.45 -0.27 -5.82
N ILE A 85 4.23 -0.45 -5.36
CA ILE A 85 3.29 -1.36 -6.02
C ILE A 85 3.00 -0.88 -7.43
N GLU A 86 2.79 0.42 -7.60
CA GLU A 86 2.52 0.97 -8.92
C GLU A 86 3.68 0.72 -9.87
N GLU A 87 4.89 0.89 -9.40
CA GLU A 87 6.06 0.62 -10.22
C GLU A 87 6.13 -0.83 -10.63
N LYS A 88 5.86 -1.72 -9.70
CA LYS A 88 5.95 -3.15 -9.99
C LYS A 88 4.88 -3.59 -10.97
N ARG A 89 3.69 -3.03 -10.87
CA ARG A 89 2.63 -3.33 -11.83
C ARG A 89 3.01 -2.87 -13.22
N ASP A 90 3.61 -1.69 -13.31
CA ASP A 90 4.00 -1.16 -14.61
C ASP A 90 5.12 -1.95 -15.24
N GLN A 91 6.02 -2.47 -14.41
CA GLN A 91 7.14 -3.25 -14.90
C GLN A 91 6.77 -4.67 -15.23
N SER A 92 5.71 -5.15 -14.64
CA SER A 92 5.30 -6.53 -14.80
C SER A 92 4.50 -6.63 -16.07
N PRO A 93 4.98 -7.32 -17.07
CA PRO A 93 4.24 -7.41 -18.32
C PRO A 93 2.97 -8.17 -18.09
N ALA A 94 1.95 -7.70 -18.73
CA ALA A 94 0.70 -8.41 -18.61
C ALA A 94 0.82 -9.73 -19.30
N PRO A 95 0.33 -10.75 -18.72
CA PRO A 95 0.37 -12.07 -19.35
C PRO A 95 -0.46 -12.13 -20.59
#